data_fb6d6e7132bcaece3416eae00f412964
#
_entry.id   fb6d6e7132bcaece3416eae00f412964
#
_cell.length_a   1.000
_cell.length_b   1.000
_cell.length_c   1.000
_cell.angle_alpha   90.00
_cell.angle_beta   90.00
_cell.angle_gamma   90.00
#
_symmetry.space_group_name_H-M   'P 1'
#
loop_
_entity.id
_entity.type
_entity.pdbx_description
1 polymer ?
#
loop_
_entity_poly.entity_id
_entity_poly.type
_entity_poly.pdbx_seq_one_letter_code
_entity_poly.pdbx_strand_id
1 'polypeptide(L)'
;PSSQYIANVKMKEDTSETVEFAIKLQDVLLPIDSHWPVEKYKAIDDAYSANDKEAQAEARKDLAAAFRLKAKAVNTKYIAPPISTDFAIVYVPTEGLFAELSSYRDPKTKELLLQELRTKYKVTISGPNTLSALLQSYHLGFQTLKVQQHATQIYSDLRNISSRFDKHF
;
A
#
# COMPACT_ATOMS: atom_id res chain seq x y z
N PRO A 1 2.49 -14.30 -8.74
CA PRO A 1 2.50 -15.65 -8.21
C PRO A 1 1.90 -15.70 -6.80
N SER A 2 1.13 -16.74 -6.46
CA SER A 2 0.49 -16.92 -5.14
C SER A 2 1.47 -16.94 -3.95
N SER A 3 2.76 -17.06 -4.22
CA SER A 3 3.82 -16.96 -3.20
C SER A 3 4.11 -15.53 -2.75
N GLN A 4 3.65 -14.51 -3.46
CA GLN A 4 3.98 -13.10 -3.22
C GLN A 4 2.84 -12.28 -2.64
N TYR A 5 1.61 -12.80 -2.67
CA TYR A 5 0.44 -12.11 -2.10
C TYR A 5 -0.57 -13.11 -1.55
N ILE A 6 -1.45 -12.59 -0.69
CA ILE A 6 -2.63 -13.30 -0.17
C ILE A 6 -3.85 -12.40 -0.38
N ALA A 7 -4.95 -13.00 -0.82
CA ALA A 7 -6.24 -12.32 -0.90
C ALA A 7 -7.11 -12.64 0.32
N ASN A 8 -7.95 -11.70 0.73
CA ASN A 8 -8.93 -11.83 1.80
C ASN A 8 -8.32 -12.35 3.12
N VAL A 9 -7.26 -11.72 3.58
CA VAL A 9 -6.53 -12.15 4.77
C VAL A 9 -6.90 -11.33 6.00
N LYS A 10 -7.02 -12.01 7.14
CA LYS A 10 -7.18 -11.37 8.46
C LYS A 10 -5.83 -10.85 8.95
N MET A 11 -5.80 -9.61 9.42
CA MET A 11 -4.63 -9.01 10.04
C MET A 11 -4.64 -9.07 11.56
N LYS A 12 -5.82 -9.30 12.15
CA LYS A 12 -6.03 -9.41 13.60
C LYS A 12 -6.90 -10.63 13.91
N GLU A 13 -6.57 -11.38 14.94
CA GLU A 13 -7.28 -12.60 15.31
C GLU A 13 -8.68 -12.34 15.90
N ASP A 14 -8.83 -11.21 16.58
CA ASP A 14 -10.03 -10.82 17.33
C ASP A 14 -11.11 -10.14 16.47
N THR A 15 -10.95 -10.10 15.16
CA THR A 15 -11.88 -9.43 14.22
C THR A 15 -12.27 -10.36 13.07
N SER A 16 -13.49 -10.18 12.54
CA SER A 16 -13.93 -10.81 11.30
C SER A 16 -13.46 -10.08 10.05
N GLU A 17 -12.84 -8.91 10.20
CA GLU A 17 -12.41 -8.05 9.10
C GLU A 17 -11.24 -8.65 8.33
N THR A 18 -11.35 -8.64 7.01
CA THR A 18 -10.30 -9.07 6.09
C THR A 18 -9.87 -7.92 5.20
N VAL A 19 -8.58 -7.82 4.92
CA VAL A 19 -8.08 -6.94 3.87
C VAL A 19 -8.18 -7.64 2.53
N GLU A 20 -8.52 -6.89 1.47
CA GLU A 20 -8.70 -7.47 0.12
C GLU A 20 -7.42 -8.15 -0.38
N PHE A 21 -6.29 -7.48 -0.23
CA PHE A 21 -4.98 -8.01 -0.62
C PHE A 21 -3.91 -7.68 0.41
N ALA A 22 -2.96 -8.58 0.55
CA ALA A 22 -1.72 -8.32 1.28
C ALA A 22 -0.52 -8.86 0.49
N ILE A 23 0.52 -8.06 0.37
CA ILE A 23 1.79 -8.48 -0.21
C ILE A 23 2.63 -9.12 0.89
N LYS A 24 3.21 -10.27 0.59
CA LYS A 24 4.16 -10.94 1.48
C LYS A 24 5.54 -10.28 1.35
N LEU A 25 5.98 -9.60 2.39
CA LEU A 25 7.32 -9.05 2.51
C LEU A 25 8.09 -9.87 3.55
N GLN A 26 8.71 -10.96 3.11
CA GLN A 26 9.31 -11.95 4.02
C GLN A 26 8.29 -12.49 5.03
N ASP A 27 8.46 -12.16 6.31
CA ASP A 27 7.61 -12.63 7.41
C ASP A 27 6.47 -11.67 7.77
N VAL A 28 6.34 -10.54 7.08
CA VAL A 28 5.29 -9.54 7.31
C VAL A 28 4.39 -9.36 6.09
N LEU A 29 3.16 -8.91 6.35
CA LEU A 29 2.17 -8.66 5.32
C LEU A 29 1.97 -7.15 5.14
N LEU A 30 2.07 -6.65 3.91
CA LEU A 30 1.71 -5.28 3.56
C LEU A 30 0.24 -5.25 3.11
N PRO A 31 -0.67 -4.68 3.92
CA PRO A 31 -2.08 -4.62 3.55
C PRO A 31 -2.32 -3.59 2.45
N ILE A 32 -3.14 -3.98 1.47
CA ILE A 32 -3.62 -3.12 0.39
C ILE A 32 -5.14 -3.21 0.36
N ASP A 33 -5.79 -2.08 0.55
CA ASP A 33 -7.23 -1.93 0.47
C ASP A 33 -7.58 -0.96 -0.67
N SER A 34 -8.78 -1.03 -1.21
CA SER A 34 -9.21 -0.15 -2.29
C SER A 34 -10.25 0.87 -1.82
N HIS A 35 -10.31 2.02 -2.50
CA HIS A 35 -11.34 3.01 -2.23
C HIS A 35 -11.72 3.79 -3.49
N TRP A 36 -13.01 3.71 -3.84
CA TRP A 36 -13.60 4.37 -4.98
C TRP A 36 -14.88 5.12 -4.61
N PRO A 37 -14.77 6.33 -4.00
CA PRO A 37 -15.94 7.15 -3.65
C PRO A 37 -16.48 7.87 -4.90
N VAL A 38 -17.13 7.13 -5.79
CA VAL A 38 -17.58 7.57 -7.13
C VAL A 38 -18.37 8.88 -7.07
N GLU A 39 -19.37 8.95 -6.21
CA GLU A 39 -20.25 10.13 -6.11
C GLU A 39 -19.50 11.39 -5.69
N LYS A 40 -18.53 11.25 -4.77
CA LYS A 40 -17.72 12.39 -4.33
C LYS A 40 -16.75 12.87 -5.39
N TYR A 41 -16.17 11.94 -6.16
CA TYR A 41 -15.32 12.29 -7.29
C TYR A 41 -16.11 12.93 -8.42
N LYS A 42 -17.28 12.39 -8.75
CA LYS A 42 -18.19 12.96 -9.75
C LYS A 42 -18.63 14.37 -9.39
N ALA A 43 -18.90 14.65 -8.11
CA ALA A 43 -19.26 16.01 -7.66
C ALA A 43 -18.16 17.05 -7.99
N ILE A 44 -16.89 16.63 -8.00
CA ILE A 44 -15.77 17.50 -8.43
C ILE A 44 -15.88 17.79 -9.92
N ASP A 45 -16.08 16.76 -10.76
CA ASP A 45 -16.20 16.93 -12.21
C ASP A 45 -17.41 17.79 -12.59
N ASP A 46 -18.54 17.61 -11.91
CA ASP A 46 -19.76 18.40 -12.10
C ASP A 46 -19.51 19.88 -11.76
N ALA A 47 -18.84 20.15 -10.64
CA ALA A 47 -18.49 21.50 -10.21
C ALA A 47 -17.47 22.17 -11.16
N TYR A 48 -16.51 21.44 -11.70
CA TYR A 48 -15.61 21.93 -12.74
C TYR A 48 -16.35 22.26 -14.03
N SER A 49 -17.26 21.39 -14.45
CA SER A 49 -18.08 21.60 -15.66
C SER A 49 -18.99 22.81 -15.55
N ALA A 50 -19.51 23.08 -14.35
CA ALA A 50 -20.32 24.26 -14.06
C ALA A 50 -19.49 25.54 -13.85
N ASN A 51 -18.15 25.44 -13.84
CA ASN A 51 -17.23 26.53 -13.48
C ASN A 51 -17.56 27.20 -12.12
N ASP A 52 -18.09 26.42 -11.18
CA ASP A 52 -18.47 26.86 -9.85
C ASP A 52 -17.31 26.61 -8.86
N LYS A 53 -16.55 27.66 -8.56
CA LYS A 53 -15.37 27.56 -7.69
C LYS A 53 -15.70 27.22 -6.24
N GLU A 54 -16.85 27.65 -5.74
CA GLU A 54 -17.29 27.36 -4.38
C GLU A 54 -17.69 25.88 -4.26
N ALA A 55 -18.49 25.38 -5.20
CA ALA A 55 -18.82 23.96 -5.28
C ALA A 55 -17.59 23.07 -5.47
N GLN A 56 -16.60 23.50 -6.28
CA GLN A 56 -15.32 22.78 -6.42
C GLN A 56 -14.58 22.67 -5.09
N ALA A 57 -14.48 23.76 -4.33
CA ALA A 57 -13.80 23.76 -3.04
C ALA A 57 -14.48 22.84 -2.03
N GLU A 58 -15.82 22.86 -1.96
CA GLU A 58 -16.59 22.01 -1.06
C GLU A 58 -16.53 20.53 -1.46
N ALA A 59 -16.68 20.22 -2.75
CA ALA A 59 -16.56 18.85 -3.26
C ALA A 59 -15.17 18.23 -2.98
N ARG A 60 -14.10 19.01 -3.15
CA ARG A 60 -12.72 18.56 -2.81
C ARG A 60 -12.53 18.35 -1.31
N LYS A 61 -13.12 19.19 -0.48
CA LYS A 61 -13.11 19.04 0.98
C LYS A 61 -13.85 17.77 1.41
N ASP A 62 -15.00 17.49 0.82
CA ASP A 62 -15.80 16.29 1.07
C ASP A 62 -15.06 15.01 0.65
N LEU A 63 -14.38 15.05 -0.50
CA LEU A 63 -13.52 13.94 -0.93
C LEU A 63 -12.39 13.70 0.06
N ALA A 64 -11.71 14.76 0.50
CA ALA A 64 -10.64 14.66 1.50
C ALA A 64 -11.13 14.08 2.83
N ALA A 65 -12.32 14.48 3.29
CA ALA A 65 -12.93 13.93 4.50
C ALA A 65 -13.22 12.43 4.36
N ALA A 66 -13.70 11.97 3.20
CA ALA A 66 -13.93 10.55 2.93
C ALA A 66 -12.63 9.74 3.03
N PHE A 67 -11.51 10.26 2.49
CA PHE A 67 -10.22 9.59 2.57
C PHE A 67 -9.61 9.60 3.98
N ARG A 68 -9.85 10.63 4.79
CA ARG A 68 -9.49 10.63 6.21
C ARG A 68 -10.22 9.52 6.98
N LEU A 69 -11.52 9.36 6.74
CA LEU A 69 -12.31 8.28 7.35
C LEU A 69 -11.81 6.90 6.91
N LYS A 70 -11.57 6.73 5.61
CA LYS A 70 -11.03 5.47 5.07
C LYS A 70 -9.66 5.15 5.66
N ALA A 71 -8.75 6.11 5.70
CA ALA A 71 -7.42 5.92 6.26
C ALA A 71 -7.45 5.56 7.75
N LYS A 72 -8.32 6.21 8.53
CA LYS A 72 -8.54 5.86 9.93
C LYS A 72 -9.04 4.42 10.08
N ALA A 73 -10.01 4.01 9.26
CA ALA A 73 -10.54 2.65 9.29
C ALA A 73 -9.46 1.61 8.92
N VAL A 74 -8.69 1.85 7.86
CA VAL A 74 -7.59 0.97 7.43
C VAL A 74 -6.53 0.85 8.51
N ASN A 75 -6.13 1.95 9.14
CA ASN A 75 -5.20 1.93 10.26
C ASN A 75 -5.71 1.04 11.40
N THR A 76 -6.95 1.25 11.82
CA THR A 76 -7.55 0.50 12.94
C THR A 76 -7.72 -0.98 12.63
N LYS A 77 -8.13 -1.31 11.39
CA LYS A 77 -8.50 -2.68 11.01
C LYS A 77 -7.31 -3.53 10.59
N TYR A 78 -6.35 -2.96 9.85
CA TYR A 78 -5.38 -3.75 9.09
C TYR A 78 -3.92 -3.55 9.50
N ILE A 79 -3.57 -2.44 10.17
CA ILE A 79 -2.20 -2.24 10.64
C ILE A 79 -2.05 -2.89 12.01
N ALA A 80 -1.32 -3.99 12.06
CA ALA A 80 -1.14 -4.83 13.25
C ALA A 80 0.27 -5.45 13.29
N PRO A 81 1.35 -4.66 13.51
CA PRO A 81 2.68 -5.22 13.70
C PRO A 81 2.71 -6.18 14.89
N PRO A 82 3.46 -7.28 14.83
CA PRO A 82 4.44 -7.66 13.79
C PRO A 82 3.84 -8.42 12.60
N ILE A 83 2.55 -8.76 12.59
CA ILE A 83 1.90 -9.50 11.50
C ILE A 83 1.89 -8.66 10.22
N SER A 84 1.50 -7.39 10.33
CA SER A 84 1.57 -6.45 9.22
C SER A 84 2.81 -5.55 9.30
N THR A 85 3.11 -4.89 8.18
CA THR A 85 3.92 -3.67 8.17
C THR A 85 3.29 -2.61 9.08
N ASP A 86 4.05 -1.59 9.46
CA ASP A 86 3.57 -0.44 10.23
C ASP A 86 2.84 0.62 9.38
N PHE A 87 2.56 0.30 8.13
CA PHE A 87 1.79 1.12 7.20
C PHE A 87 0.93 0.24 6.28
N ALA A 88 -0.04 0.86 5.61
CA ALA A 88 -0.90 0.21 4.61
C ALA A 88 -1.00 1.06 3.34
N ILE A 89 -1.41 0.43 2.25
CA ILE A 89 -1.71 1.11 0.99
C ILE A 89 -3.23 1.17 0.81
N VAL A 90 -3.75 2.33 0.43
CA VAL A 90 -5.09 2.49 -0.12
C VAL A 90 -4.96 2.79 -1.61
N TYR A 91 -5.42 1.86 -2.41
CA TYR A 91 -5.43 1.95 -3.86
C TYR A 91 -6.65 2.74 -4.36
N VAL A 92 -6.41 3.65 -5.29
CA VAL A 92 -7.45 4.37 -6.02
C VAL A 92 -7.39 4.01 -7.50
N PRO A 93 -8.54 3.73 -8.17
CA PRO A 93 -8.55 3.07 -9.46
C PRO A 93 -8.26 3.99 -10.66
N THR A 94 -8.16 5.30 -10.45
CA THR A 94 -7.88 6.25 -11.53
C THR A 94 -6.78 7.24 -11.16
N GLU A 95 -5.96 7.61 -12.15
CA GLU A 95 -4.94 8.65 -11.99
C GLU A 95 -5.56 10.02 -11.74
N GLY A 96 -6.75 10.29 -12.28
CA GLY A 96 -7.48 11.54 -12.02
C GLY A 96 -7.82 11.72 -10.53
N LEU A 97 -8.36 10.66 -9.90
CA LEU A 97 -8.62 10.69 -8.46
C LEU A 97 -7.32 10.84 -7.66
N PHE A 98 -6.26 10.12 -8.06
CA PHE A 98 -4.96 10.25 -7.40
C PHE A 98 -4.42 11.70 -7.50
N ALA A 99 -4.54 12.33 -8.66
CA ALA A 99 -4.11 13.72 -8.87
C ALA A 99 -4.88 14.71 -7.99
N GLU A 100 -6.21 14.55 -7.87
CA GLU A 100 -7.04 15.38 -6.99
C GLU A 100 -6.59 15.26 -5.53
N LEU A 101 -6.37 14.04 -5.03
CA LEU A 101 -5.90 13.80 -3.67
C LEU A 101 -4.50 14.35 -3.42
N SER A 102 -3.61 14.20 -4.41
CA SER A 102 -2.22 14.66 -4.32
C SER A 102 -2.09 16.17 -4.26
N SER A 103 -2.99 16.88 -4.95
CA SER A 103 -2.99 18.34 -5.01
C SER A 103 -3.78 19.01 -3.88
N TYR A 104 -4.58 18.25 -3.13
CA TYR A 104 -5.41 18.83 -2.08
C TYR A 104 -4.57 19.29 -0.88
N ARG A 105 -4.73 20.58 -0.53
CA ARG A 105 -4.24 21.17 0.72
C ARG A 105 -5.40 21.54 1.62
N ASP A 106 -5.29 21.19 2.88
CA ASP A 106 -6.27 21.60 3.88
C ASP A 106 -6.29 23.14 3.98
N PRO A 107 -7.46 23.78 3.86
CA PRO A 107 -7.54 25.24 3.90
C PRO A 107 -7.05 25.88 5.20
N LYS A 108 -7.15 25.16 6.33
CA LYS A 108 -6.78 25.64 7.66
C LYS A 108 -5.32 25.37 7.98
N THR A 109 -4.89 24.10 7.85
CA THR A 109 -3.53 23.68 8.24
C THR A 109 -2.49 23.88 7.14
N LYS A 110 -2.92 24.06 5.88
CA LYS A 110 -2.07 24.12 4.69
C LYS A 110 -1.28 22.83 4.41
N GLU A 111 -1.53 21.79 5.16
CA GLU A 111 -0.91 20.48 4.98
C GLU A 111 -1.48 19.77 3.73
N LEU A 112 -0.62 19.04 3.03
CA LEU A 112 -1.05 18.17 1.94
C LEU A 112 -1.78 16.96 2.51
N LEU A 113 -2.92 16.60 1.91
CA LEU A 113 -3.73 15.46 2.35
C LEU A 113 -2.90 14.17 2.40
N LEU A 114 -2.15 13.85 1.34
CA LEU A 114 -1.36 12.62 1.31
C LEU A 114 -0.30 12.56 2.41
N GLN A 115 0.26 13.70 2.78
CA GLN A 115 1.19 13.79 3.90
C GLN A 115 0.49 13.56 5.24
N GLU A 116 -0.66 14.19 5.46
CA GLU A 116 -1.50 13.97 6.65
C GLU A 116 -1.86 12.48 6.81
N LEU A 117 -2.36 11.84 5.75
CA LEU A 117 -2.77 10.43 5.79
C LEU A 117 -1.61 9.50 6.14
N ARG A 118 -0.43 9.78 5.60
CA ARG A 118 0.78 9.00 5.88
C ARG A 118 1.31 9.19 7.30
N THR A 119 1.36 10.42 7.78
CA THR A 119 1.93 10.71 9.10
C THR A 119 0.98 10.31 10.22
N LYS A 120 -0.30 10.62 10.09
CA LYS A 120 -1.31 10.43 11.14
C LYS A 120 -1.89 9.01 11.16
N TYR A 121 -2.15 8.43 9.99
CA TYR A 121 -2.83 7.13 9.89
C TYR A 121 -1.92 6.02 9.34
N LYS A 122 -0.68 6.32 8.98
CA LYS A 122 0.25 5.35 8.38
C LYS A 122 -0.30 4.74 7.07
N VAL A 123 -1.08 5.51 6.32
CA VAL A 123 -1.70 5.10 5.06
C VAL A 123 -1.08 5.88 3.90
N THR A 124 -0.62 5.14 2.90
CA THR A 124 -0.12 5.67 1.63
C THR A 124 -1.18 5.49 0.55
N ILE A 125 -1.57 6.57 -0.13
CA ILE A 125 -2.46 6.48 -1.28
C ILE A 125 -1.64 6.12 -2.53
N SER A 126 -2.17 5.23 -3.34
CA SER A 126 -1.53 4.79 -4.57
C SER A 126 -2.53 4.76 -5.73
N GLY A 127 -2.19 5.39 -6.84
CA GLY A 127 -2.90 5.26 -8.11
C GLY A 127 -2.43 4.04 -8.89
N PRO A 128 -3.00 3.77 -10.09
CA PRO A 128 -2.65 2.62 -10.90
C PRO A 128 -1.16 2.55 -11.27
N ASN A 129 -0.58 3.64 -11.73
CA ASN A 129 0.84 3.69 -12.11
C ASN A 129 1.76 3.58 -10.89
N THR A 130 1.42 4.24 -9.79
CA THR A 130 2.21 4.19 -8.54
C THR A 130 2.19 2.79 -7.95
N LEU A 131 1.03 2.13 -7.92
CA LEU A 131 0.91 0.75 -7.43
C LEU A 131 1.70 -0.21 -8.32
N SER A 132 1.58 -0.08 -9.64
CA SER A 132 2.34 -0.89 -10.60
C SER A 132 3.85 -0.77 -10.37
N ALA A 133 4.36 0.44 -10.19
CA ALA A 133 5.78 0.68 -9.91
C ALA A 133 6.23 0.05 -8.58
N LEU A 134 5.41 0.17 -7.53
CA LEU A 134 5.67 -0.46 -6.23
C LEU A 134 5.72 -1.99 -6.34
N LEU A 135 4.74 -2.60 -7.04
CA LEU A 135 4.68 -4.05 -7.25
C LEU A 135 5.88 -4.56 -8.04
N GLN A 136 6.33 -3.83 -9.07
CA GLN A 136 7.54 -4.16 -9.82
C GLN A 136 8.79 -4.08 -8.94
N SER A 137 8.90 -3.06 -8.09
CA SER A 137 10.02 -2.92 -7.15
C SER A 137 10.07 -4.06 -6.15
N TYR A 138 8.93 -4.47 -5.60
CA TYR A 138 8.84 -5.63 -4.71
C TYR A 138 9.19 -6.93 -5.44
N HIS A 139 8.73 -7.10 -6.68
CA HIS A 139 9.07 -8.28 -7.49
C HIS A 139 10.57 -8.40 -7.73
N LEU A 140 11.25 -7.31 -8.08
CA LEU A 140 12.71 -7.28 -8.21
C LEU A 140 13.41 -7.61 -6.89
N GLY A 141 12.93 -7.05 -5.78
CA GLY A 141 13.44 -7.36 -4.44
C GLY A 141 13.33 -8.85 -4.11
N PHE A 142 12.22 -9.49 -4.40
CA PHE A 142 12.02 -10.94 -4.21
C PHE A 142 12.96 -11.77 -5.09
N GLN A 143 13.17 -11.37 -6.34
CA GLN A 143 14.13 -12.06 -7.22
C GLN A 143 15.56 -11.96 -6.68
N THR A 144 15.96 -10.78 -6.22
CA THR A 144 17.28 -10.56 -5.64
C THR A 144 17.50 -11.42 -4.39
N LEU A 145 16.50 -11.49 -3.50
CA LEU A 145 16.54 -12.33 -2.31
C LEU A 145 16.68 -13.82 -2.65
N LYS A 146 15.95 -14.30 -3.66
CA LYS A 146 16.08 -15.70 -4.14
C LYS A 146 17.47 -15.99 -4.67
N VAL A 147 18.06 -15.07 -5.44
CA VAL A 147 19.43 -15.24 -5.95
C VAL A 147 20.43 -15.29 -4.80
N GLN A 148 20.29 -14.43 -3.80
CA GLN A 148 21.16 -14.47 -2.61
C GLN A 148 21.01 -15.76 -1.81
N GLN A 149 19.79 -16.25 -1.61
CA GLN A 149 19.53 -17.52 -0.92
C GLN A 149 20.17 -18.69 -1.67
N HIS A 150 20.02 -18.74 -3.01
CA HIS A 150 20.64 -19.78 -3.83
C HIS A 150 22.18 -19.70 -3.79
N ALA A 151 22.75 -18.49 -3.87
CA ALA A 151 24.20 -18.33 -3.74
C ALA A 151 24.71 -18.81 -2.38
N THR A 152 24.03 -18.45 -1.30
CA THR A 152 24.39 -18.92 0.05
C THR A 152 24.32 -20.44 0.16
N GLN A 153 23.30 -21.07 -0.42
CA GLN A 153 23.17 -22.53 -0.44
C GLN A 153 24.30 -23.17 -1.22
N ILE A 154 24.64 -22.66 -2.40
CA ILE A 154 25.77 -23.15 -3.21
C ILE A 154 27.07 -23.04 -2.44
N TYR A 155 27.35 -21.93 -1.78
CA TYR A 155 28.54 -21.78 -0.93
C TYR A 155 28.59 -22.79 0.23
N SER A 156 27.45 -23.01 0.88
CA SER A 156 27.33 -24.03 1.93
C SER A 156 27.61 -25.45 1.42
N ASP A 157 27.04 -25.77 0.25
CA ASP A 157 27.21 -27.09 -0.36
C ASP A 157 28.68 -27.32 -0.81
N LEU A 158 29.31 -26.33 -1.41
CA LEU A 158 30.73 -26.35 -1.77
C LEU A 158 31.63 -26.55 -0.53
N ARG A 159 31.34 -25.84 0.56
CA ARG A 159 32.06 -25.99 1.83
C ARG A 159 31.92 -27.39 2.41
N ASN A 160 30.73 -27.97 2.35
CA ASN A 160 30.45 -29.31 2.80
C ASN A 160 31.20 -30.36 1.95
N ILE A 161 31.26 -30.17 0.63
CA ILE A 161 32.01 -31.03 -0.29
C ILE A 161 33.51 -30.94 0.03
N SER A 162 34.07 -29.74 0.13
CA SER A 162 35.48 -29.52 0.49
C SER A 162 35.83 -30.22 1.81
N SER A 163 35.02 -30.07 2.84
CA SER A 163 35.26 -30.70 4.14
C SER A 163 35.18 -32.22 4.13
N ARG A 164 34.44 -32.81 3.18
CA ARG A 164 34.41 -34.27 2.97
C ARG A 164 35.64 -34.75 2.23
N PHE A 165 36.13 -33.99 1.26
CA PHE A 165 37.41 -34.30 0.59
C PHE A 165 38.59 -34.29 1.55
N ASP A 166 38.68 -33.26 2.41
CA ASP A 166 39.75 -33.14 3.42
C ASP A 166 39.75 -34.26 4.47
N LYS A 167 38.64 -34.98 4.67
CA LYS A 167 38.50 -36.10 5.59
C LYS A 167 38.83 -37.45 4.95
N HIS A 168 38.94 -37.51 3.63
CA HIS A 168 39.19 -38.75 2.91
C HIS A 168 40.62 -38.86 2.35
N PHE A 169 41.39 -37.81 2.48
CA PHE A 169 42.82 -37.77 2.15
C PHE A 169 43.63 -37.28 3.34
#